data_e22fa287138d365f6501df2add3c3721
#
_entry.id   e22fa287138d365f6501df2add3c3721
#
_cell.length_a   1.000
_cell.length_b   1.000
_cell.length_c   1.000
_cell.angle_alpha   90.00
_cell.angle_beta   90.00
_cell.angle_gamma   90.00
#
_symmetry.space_group_name_H-M   'P 1'
#
loop_
_entity.id
_entity.type
_entity.pdbx_description
1 polymer ?
#
loop_
_entity_poly.entity_id
_entity_poly.type
_entity_poly.pdbx_seq_one_letter_code
_entity_poly.pdbx_strand_id
1 'polypeptide(L)'
;SYPQGYGVRLDSGDLAYLSVECRKILDSQGLKNCKIFATNSLDEYLISDLERQGAAIDCYGVGDAIATSKANPCFGNVYKLVQIGSQAVLKRSEDKVKLINPGFQITYRILRHDAEKGDVFKVDVTCLRGDELSRKIEAGEEFTVYDEYDRYKYKTFTPGRYTAIPLQIPAIVNGERVAPQRNLDQKRKYYKDTLMHFSPSERRLINPHYYKVDISDDLAAKKL
;
A
#
# COMPACT_ATOMS: atom_id res chain seq x y z
N SER A 1 35.41 7.62 -25.43
CA SER A 1 34.53 7.93 -24.30
C SER A 1 33.10 7.60 -24.70
N TYR A 2 32.34 6.98 -23.79
CA TYR A 2 30.92 6.66 -23.97
C TYR A 2 30.12 7.72 -23.18
N PRO A 3 29.62 8.78 -23.83
CA PRO A 3 29.02 9.93 -23.15
C PRO A 3 27.69 9.59 -22.42
N GLN A 4 27.06 8.46 -22.76
CA GLN A 4 25.82 8.01 -22.14
C GLN A 4 26.01 6.92 -21.07
N GLY A 5 27.25 6.61 -20.71
CA GLY A 5 27.58 5.53 -19.79
C GLY A 5 27.75 4.17 -20.51
N TYR A 6 28.25 3.20 -19.77
CA TYR A 6 28.47 1.83 -20.21
C TYR A 6 28.36 0.88 -19.03
N GLY A 7 28.06 -0.38 -19.30
CA GLY A 7 27.89 -1.39 -18.27
C GLY A 7 28.05 -2.80 -18.80
N VAL A 8 28.15 -3.74 -17.88
CA VAL A 8 28.14 -5.18 -18.15
C VAL A 8 26.89 -5.81 -17.54
N ARG A 9 26.41 -6.89 -18.13
CA ARG A 9 25.22 -7.61 -17.68
C ARG A 9 25.57 -9.00 -17.17
N LEU A 10 25.09 -9.32 -15.98
CA LEU A 10 25.12 -10.66 -15.39
C LEU A 10 23.72 -11.26 -15.46
N ASP A 11 23.57 -12.43 -16.07
CA ASP A 11 22.28 -13.03 -16.39
C ASP A 11 22.15 -14.47 -15.87
N SER A 12 23.16 -15.02 -15.22
CA SER A 12 23.14 -16.40 -14.72
C SER A 12 24.23 -16.64 -13.66
N GLY A 13 24.11 -17.75 -12.97
CA GLY A 13 25.04 -18.15 -11.92
C GLY A 13 24.78 -17.44 -10.59
N ASP A 14 25.77 -17.45 -9.71
CA ASP A 14 25.72 -16.75 -8.43
C ASP A 14 25.95 -15.24 -8.65
N LEU A 15 24.87 -14.50 -8.74
CA LEU A 15 24.90 -13.07 -9.05
C LEU A 15 25.62 -12.25 -7.97
N ALA A 16 25.54 -12.64 -6.69
CA ALA A 16 26.23 -11.95 -5.61
C ALA A 16 27.75 -12.09 -5.79
N TYR A 17 28.24 -13.32 -5.87
CA TYR A 17 29.65 -13.59 -6.07
C TYR A 17 30.18 -12.99 -7.39
N LEU A 18 29.49 -13.26 -8.50
CA LEU A 18 29.93 -12.79 -9.81
C LEU A 18 29.98 -11.28 -9.92
N SER A 19 29.06 -10.57 -9.26
CA SER A 19 29.07 -9.10 -9.28
C SER A 19 30.28 -8.51 -8.58
N VAL A 20 30.67 -9.11 -7.45
CA VAL A 20 31.86 -8.70 -6.70
C VAL A 20 33.15 -8.97 -7.50
N GLU A 21 33.27 -10.15 -8.11
CA GLU A 21 34.43 -10.48 -8.94
C GLU A 21 34.49 -9.59 -10.20
N CYS A 22 33.35 -9.37 -10.84
CA CYS A 22 33.24 -8.45 -11.98
C CYS A 22 33.68 -7.02 -11.60
N ARG A 23 33.27 -6.53 -10.45
CA ARG A 23 33.68 -5.20 -9.95
C ARG A 23 35.18 -5.10 -9.73
N LYS A 24 35.81 -6.12 -9.16
CA LYS A 24 37.27 -6.19 -8.98
C LYS A 24 38.01 -6.10 -10.32
N ILE A 25 37.55 -6.87 -11.31
CA ILE A 25 38.14 -6.88 -12.66
C ILE A 25 38.01 -5.48 -13.29
N LEU A 26 36.81 -4.90 -13.26
CA LEU A 26 36.55 -3.57 -13.85
C LEU A 26 37.41 -2.50 -13.17
N ASP A 27 37.52 -2.51 -11.87
CA ASP A 27 38.31 -1.54 -11.09
C ASP A 27 39.80 -1.69 -11.39
N SER A 28 40.33 -2.90 -11.55
CA SER A 28 41.73 -3.16 -11.91
C SER A 28 42.08 -2.60 -13.29
N GLN A 29 41.10 -2.49 -14.18
CA GLN A 29 41.28 -1.91 -15.51
C GLN A 29 40.94 -0.39 -15.56
N GLY A 30 40.73 0.24 -14.41
CA GLY A 30 40.40 1.68 -14.33
C GLY A 30 38.96 2.01 -14.71
N LEU A 31 38.07 0.99 -14.91
CA LEU A 31 36.68 1.16 -15.34
C LEU A 31 35.73 1.35 -14.15
N LYS A 32 36.07 2.20 -13.21
CA LYS A 32 35.31 2.43 -11.95
C LYS A 32 33.87 2.90 -12.18
N ASN A 33 33.60 3.57 -13.31
CA ASN A 33 32.26 4.09 -13.66
C ASN A 33 31.42 3.09 -14.49
N CYS A 34 31.97 1.92 -14.81
CA CYS A 34 31.24 0.86 -15.50
C CYS A 34 30.16 0.28 -14.59
N LYS A 35 28.91 0.29 -15.04
CA LYS A 35 27.76 -0.22 -14.29
C LYS A 35 27.61 -1.72 -14.41
N ILE A 36 27.23 -2.38 -13.34
CA ILE A 36 26.91 -3.81 -13.31
C ILE A 36 25.40 -3.96 -13.23
N PHE A 37 24.85 -4.59 -14.26
CA PHE A 37 23.43 -4.91 -14.38
C PHE A 37 23.21 -6.38 -14.06
N ALA A 38 22.27 -6.68 -13.18
CA ALA A 38 21.79 -8.05 -12.95
C ALA A 38 20.39 -8.23 -13.55
N THR A 39 20.21 -9.39 -14.18
CA THR A 39 18.94 -9.83 -14.76
C THR A 39 18.71 -11.30 -14.46
N ASN A 40 17.62 -11.88 -14.96
CA ASN A 40 17.21 -13.28 -14.78
C ASN A 40 16.38 -13.52 -13.54
N SER A 41 15.07 -13.66 -13.75
CA SER A 41 14.07 -14.10 -12.76
C SER A 41 14.09 -13.33 -11.43
N LEU A 42 14.52 -12.06 -11.48
CA LEU A 42 14.59 -11.20 -10.31
C LEU A 42 13.20 -10.84 -9.81
N ASP A 43 13.08 -10.83 -8.50
CA ASP A 43 11.94 -10.31 -7.76
C ASP A 43 12.42 -9.54 -6.52
N GLU A 44 11.51 -8.98 -5.76
CA GLU A 44 11.79 -8.18 -4.58
C GLU A 44 12.54 -8.96 -3.50
N TYR A 45 12.30 -10.25 -3.37
CA TYR A 45 12.95 -11.10 -2.37
C TYR A 45 14.40 -11.40 -2.75
N LEU A 46 14.62 -11.77 -4.01
CA LEU A 46 15.97 -12.06 -4.50
C LEU A 46 16.82 -10.78 -4.50
N ILE A 47 16.29 -9.65 -4.92
CA ILE A 47 17.02 -8.37 -4.86
C ILE A 47 17.40 -8.02 -3.42
N SER A 48 16.48 -8.13 -2.47
CA SER A 48 16.76 -7.87 -1.06
C SER A 48 17.85 -8.81 -0.51
N ASP A 49 17.87 -10.07 -0.95
CA ASP A 49 18.87 -11.03 -0.53
C ASP A 49 20.25 -10.76 -1.17
N LEU A 50 20.30 -10.41 -2.44
CA LEU A 50 21.54 -10.00 -3.13
C LEU A 50 22.18 -8.77 -2.46
N GLU A 51 21.38 -7.76 -2.11
CA GLU A 51 21.86 -6.58 -1.38
C GLU A 51 22.40 -6.96 0.00
N ARG A 52 21.71 -7.85 0.73
CA ARG A 52 22.15 -8.33 2.04
C ARG A 52 23.46 -9.14 1.96
N GLN A 53 23.70 -9.85 0.86
CA GLN A 53 24.95 -10.55 0.60
C GLN A 53 26.10 -9.62 0.18
N GLY A 54 25.86 -8.34 -0.02
CA GLY A 54 26.86 -7.36 -0.45
C GLY A 54 27.20 -7.44 -1.92
N ALA A 55 26.24 -7.83 -2.77
CA ALA A 55 26.40 -7.83 -4.20
C ALA A 55 26.80 -6.44 -4.75
N ALA A 56 27.75 -6.38 -5.66
CA ALA A 56 28.22 -5.15 -6.29
C ALA A 56 27.39 -4.83 -7.56
N ILE A 57 26.07 -4.74 -7.40
CA ILE A 57 25.12 -4.53 -8.50
C ILE A 57 24.64 -3.09 -8.48
N ASP A 58 24.72 -2.40 -9.62
CA ASP A 58 24.24 -1.01 -9.76
C ASP A 58 22.78 -0.93 -10.26
N CYS A 59 22.33 -1.91 -11.02
CA CYS A 59 21.01 -1.90 -11.66
C CYS A 59 20.41 -3.30 -11.74
N TYR A 60 19.11 -3.40 -11.54
CA TYR A 60 18.35 -4.64 -11.63
C TYR A 60 17.36 -4.56 -12.80
N GLY A 61 17.42 -5.55 -13.70
CA GLY A 61 16.44 -5.73 -14.77
C GLY A 61 15.37 -6.73 -14.37
N VAL A 62 14.25 -6.25 -13.87
CA VAL A 62 13.11 -7.08 -13.45
C VAL A 62 12.10 -7.17 -14.58
N GLY A 63 11.84 -8.37 -15.07
CA GLY A 63 10.90 -8.66 -16.17
C GLY A 63 9.59 -9.24 -15.66
N ASP A 64 9.53 -10.56 -15.62
CA ASP A 64 8.29 -11.33 -15.36
C ASP A 64 7.58 -10.93 -14.07
N ALA A 65 8.33 -10.71 -12.98
CA ALA A 65 7.73 -10.37 -11.69
C ALA A 65 6.92 -9.06 -11.75
N ILE A 66 7.39 -8.07 -12.53
CA ILE A 66 6.66 -6.80 -12.73
C ILE A 66 5.57 -6.97 -13.80
N ALA A 67 5.89 -7.58 -14.94
CA ALA A 67 4.99 -7.68 -16.09
C ALA A 67 3.73 -8.51 -15.79
N THR A 68 3.88 -9.57 -14.98
CA THR A 68 2.77 -10.45 -14.61
C THR A 68 2.17 -10.13 -13.24
N SER A 69 2.77 -9.20 -12.48
CA SER A 69 2.45 -9.01 -11.05
C SER A 69 2.48 -10.34 -10.28
N LYS A 70 3.58 -11.09 -10.42
CA LYS A 70 3.73 -12.52 -10.05
C LYS A 70 3.18 -12.88 -8.67
N ALA A 71 3.35 -11.99 -7.69
CA ALA A 71 2.84 -12.20 -6.33
C ALA A 71 1.31 -12.11 -6.24
N ASN A 72 0.68 -11.29 -7.10
CA ASN A 72 -0.77 -11.04 -7.11
C ASN A 72 -1.25 -10.72 -8.54
N PRO A 73 -1.30 -11.71 -9.44
CA PRO A 73 -1.53 -11.47 -10.87
C PRO A 73 -2.96 -11.02 -11.19
N CYS A 74 -3.91 -11.23 -10.28
CA CYS A 74 -5.32 -10.89 -10.48
C CYS A 74 -5.87 -10.16 -9.25
N PHE A 75 -6.57 -9.04 -9.47
CA PHE A 75 -7.40 -8.43 -8.43
C PHE A 75 -8.72 -9.19 -8.34
N GLY A 76 -9.03 -9.74 -7.17
CA GLY A 76 -10.28 -10.43 -6.88
C GLY A 76 -11.45 -9.45 -6.69
N ASN A 77 -11.73 -8.60 -7.70
CA ASN A 77 -12.82 -7.65 -7.63
C ASN A 77 -14.18 -8.33 -7.71
N VAL A 78 -15.09 -7.94 -6.83
CA VAL A 78 -16.49 -8.39 -6.83
C VAL A 78 -17.41 -7.19 -6.70
N TYR A 79 -18.59 -7.29 -7.27
CA TYR A 79 -19.68 -6.33 -7.13
C TYR A 79 -20.77 -6.93 -6.25
N LYS A 80 -21.15 -6.24 -5.19
CA LYS A 80 -22.17 -6.70 -4.23
C LYS A 80 -23.17 -5.58 -3.97
N LEU A 81 -24.47 -5.96 -3.98
CA LEU A 81 -25.54 -5.08 -3.53
C LEU A 81 -25.47 -4.94 -2.00
N VAL A 82 -25.41 -3.71 -1.51
CA VAL A 82 -25.28 -3.40 -0.07
C VAL A 82 -26.46 -2.60 0.48
N GLN A 83 -27.26 -1.98 -0.41
CA GLN A 83 -28.43 -1.18 0.00
C GLN A 83 -29.47 -1.11 -1.12
N ILE A 84 -30.76 -1.12 -0.77
CA ILE A 84 -31.91 -0.85 -1.64
C ILE A 84 -32.74 0.23 -0.97
N GLY A 85 -32.87 1.40 -1.61
CA GLY A 85 -33.50 2.57 -0.96
C GLY A 85 -32.78 2.92 0.36
N SER A 86 -33.50 2.91 1.47
CA SER A 86 -32.95 3.11 2.81
C SER A 86 -32.56 1.80 3.53
N GLN A 87 -32.89 0.65 2.95
CA GLN A 87 -32.69 -0.64 3.59
C GLN A 87 -31.29 -1.17 3.29
N ALA A 88 -30.48 -1.38 4.32
CA ALA A 88 -29.22 -2.09 4.21
C ALA A 88 -29.47 -3.58 3.92
N VAL A 89 -28.72 -4.14 2.96
CA VAL A 89 -28.82 -5.55 2.57
C VAL A 89 -27.44 -6.17 2.49
N LEU A 90 -27.35 -7.48 2.70
CA LEU A 90 -26.10 -8.21 2.54
C LEU A 90 -26.38 -9.61 1.94
N LYS A 91 -25.44 -10.11 1.17
CA LYS A 91 -25.41 -11.51 0.77
C LYS A 91 -24.78 -12.33 1.90
N ARG A 92 -25.55 -13.24 2.49
CA ARG A 92 -25.03 -14.19 3.49
C ARG A 92 -24.08 -15.19 2.84
N SER A 93 -23.04 -15.59 3.54
CA SER A 93 -22.10 -16.63 3.13
C SER A 93 -21.72 -17.45 4.38
N GLU A 94 -21.54 -18.74 4.22
CA GLU A 94 -21.00 -19.60 5.29
C GLU A 94 -19.54 -19.25 5.61
N ASP A 95 -18.80 -18.76 4.62
CA ASP A 95 -17.44 -18.26 4.78
C ASP A 95 -17.48 -16.83 5.31
N LYS A 96 -17.10 -16.64 6.57
CA LYS A 96 -17.06 -15.33 7.24
C LYS A 96 -16.19 -14.30 6.52
N VAL A 97 -15.10 -14.73 5.87
CA VAL A 97 -14.20 -13.86 5.09
C VAL A 97 -14.91 -13.26 3.87
N LYS A 98 -15.97 -13.91 3.36
CA LYS A 98 -16.79 -13.44 2.23
C LYS A 98 -17.97 -12.56 2.64
N LEU A 99 -18.20 -12.36 3.95
CA LEU A 99 -19.25 -11.45 4.42
C LEU A 99 -18.87 -10.01 4.07
N ILE A 100 -19.79 -9.32 3.44
CA ILE A 100 -19.65 -7.90 3.09
C ILE A 100 -20.26 -7.03 4.19
N ASN A 101 -19.84 -5.78 4.27
CA ASN A 101 -20.48 -4.80 5.12
C ASN A 101 -21.75 -4.25 4.40
N PRO A 102 -22.92 -4.27 5.05
CA PRO A 102 -24.18 -3.76 4.46
C PRO A 102 -24.26 -2.23 4.56
N GLY A 103 -25.16 -1.63 3.75
CA GLY A 103 -25.48 -0.21 3.80
C GLY A 103 -24.53 0.69 2.99
N PHE A 104 -24.89 1.97 2.89
CA PHE A 104 -24.10 2.96 2.14
C PHE A 104 -22.95 3.47 2.99
N GLN A 105 -21.74 3.06 2.66
CA GLN A 105 -20.55 3.23 3.48
C GLN A 105 -19.66 4.37 3.01
N ILE A 106 -18.80 4.82 3.93
CA ILE A 106 -17.64 5.66 3.68
C ILE A 106 -16.47 5.13 4.50
N THR A 107 -15.27 5.13 3.92
CA THR A 107 -14.04 4.76 4.63
C THR A 107 -13.14 5.97 4.75
N TYR A 108 -12.68 6.26 5.95
CA TYR A 108 -11.71 7.30 6.25
C TYR A 108 -10.37 6.68 6.61
N ARG A 109 -9.30 7.15 5.98
CA ARG A 109 -7.94 6.88 6.43
C ARG A 109 -7.53 7.93 7.43
N ILE A 110 -7.13 7.50 8.61
CA ILE A 110 -6.75 8.40 9.69
C ILE A 110 -5.23 8.59 9.70
N LEU A 111 -4.83 9.81 9.37
CA LEU A 111 -3.46 10.29 9.46
C LEU A 111 -3.26 10.94 10.84
N ARG A 112 -2.41 10.34 11.67
CA ARG A 112 -2.05 10.90 12.96
C ARG A 112 -0.87 11.85 12.80
N HIS A 113 -0.98 13.03 13.37
CA HIS A 113 0.10 14.00 13.47
C HIS A 113 1.00 13.67 14.67
N ASP A 114 2.28 13.47 14.40
CA ASP A 114 3.29 13.14 15.41
C ASP A 114 4.47 14.12 15.24
N ALA A 115 4.71 14.94 16.27
CA ALA A 115 5.71 16.00 16.20
C ALA A 115 7.15 15.47 16.08
N GLU A 116 7.41 14.25 16.55
CA GLU A 116 8.76 13.65 16.54
C GLU A 116 8.98 12.72 15.35
N LYS A 117 7.93 11.97 14.96
CA LYS A 117 8.02 10.90 13.95
C LYS A 117 7.42 11.28 12.60
N GLY A 118 6.84 12.50 12.51
CA GLY A 118 6.08 12.92 11.35
C GLY A 118 4.69 12.27 11.27
N ASP A 119 3.97 12.61 10.22
CA ASP A 119 2.61 12.15 9.99
C ASP A 119 2.57 10.68 9.57
N VAL A 120 1.77 9.85 10.23
CA VAL A 120 1.65 8.42 9.95
C VAL A 120 0.20 7.96 9.85
N PHE A 121 -0.09 7.09 8.90
CA PHE A 121 -1.38 6.39 8.84
C PHE A 121 -1.51 5.43 10.03
N LYS A 122 -2.69 5.42 10.63
CA LYS A 122 -2.93 4.62 11.86
C LYS A 122 -4.00 3.57 11.70
N VAL A 123 -5.05 3.86 10.98
CA VAL A 123 -6.19 2.98 10.80
C VAL A 123 -7.04 3.50 9.65
N ASP A 124 -7.67 2.59 8.91
CA ASP A 124 -8.80 2.92 8.06
C ASP A 124 -10.09 2.59 8.82
N VAL A 125 -11.05 3.49 8.83
CA VAL A 125 -12.33 3.35 9.54
C VAL A 125 -13.46 3.37 8.54
N THR A 126 -14.21 2.28 8.46
CA THR A 126 -15.39 2.20 7.60
C THR A 126 -16.65 2.45 8.43
N CYS A 127 -17.43 3.44 8.02
CA CYS A 127 -18.67 3.88 8.66
C CYS A 127 -19.85 3.77 7.68
N LEU A 128 -21.06 3.76 8.20
CA LEU A 128 -22.22 4.15 7.41
C LEU A 128 -22.20 5.67 7.18
N ARG A 129 -22.53 6.13 5.98
CA ARG A 129 -22.63 7.57 5.73
C ARG A 129 -23.70 8.19 6.63
N GLY A 130 -23.30 9.21 7.40
CA GLY A 130 -24.18 9.93 8.33
C GLY A 130 -24.46 9.22 9.63
N ASP A 131 -23.76 8.11 9.96
CA ASP A 131 -23.79 7.56 11.32
C ASP A 131 -23.05 8.48 12.32
N GLU A 132 -23.15 8.20 13.61
CA GLU A 132 -22.57 9.04 14.65
C GLU A 132 -21.04 9.17 14.46
N LEU A 133 -20.36 8.07 14.16
CA LEU A 133 -18.91 8.07 14.01
C LEU A 133 -18.48 8.87 12.77
N SER A 134 -19.14 8.69 11.62
CA SER A 134 -18.82 9.46 10.42
C SER A 134 -19.00 10.95 10.61
N ARG A 135 -20.08 11.38 11.31
CA ARG A 135 -20.31 12.79 11.65
C ARG A 135 -19.22 13.37 12.54
N LYS A 136 -18.80 12.66 13.60
CA LYS A 136 -17.69 13.07 14.46
C LYS A 136 -16.38 13.22 13.69
N ILE A 137 -16.08 12.25 12.83
CA ILE A 137 -14.87 12.28 11.98
C ILE A 137 -14.90 13.50 11.03
N GLU A 138 -16.03 13.76 10.39
CA GLU A 138 -16.20 14.89 9.46
C GLU A 138 -16.16 16.24 10.18
N ALA A 139 -16.67 16.30 11.40
CA ALA A 139 -16.62 17.50 12.26
C ALA A 139 -15.22 17.73 12.89
N GLY A 140 -14.30 16.79 12.78
CA GLY A 140 -12.99 16.87 13.43
C GLY A 140 -13.03 16.74 14.95
N GLU A 141 -14.08 16.09 15.48
CA GLU A 141 -14.30 15.88 16.91
C GLU A 141 -13.49 14.68 17.43
N GLU A 142 -13.47 14.53 18.77
CA GLU A 142 -12.89 13.34 19.36
C GLU A 142 -13.75 12.11 19.08
N PHE A 143 -13.07 11.02 18.67
CA PHE A 143 -13.74 9.74 18.48
C PHE A 143 -12.84 8.56 18.90
N THR A 144 -13.47 7.44 19.18
CA THR A 144 -12.79 6.17 19.50
C THR A 144 -13.23 5.10 18.51
N VAL A 145 -12.28 4.32 18.03
CA VAL A 145 -12.51 3.14 17.21
C VAL A 145 -12.05 1.90 17.94
N TYR A 146 -12.73 0.81 17.68
CA TYR A 146 -12.48 -0.49 18.28
C TYR A 146 -12.14 -1.50 17.18
N ASP A 147 -11.25 -2.44 17.52
CA ASP A 147 -10.99 -3.58 16.67
C ASP A 147 -12.28 -4.41 16.50
N GLU A 148 -12.60 -4.83 15.28
CA GLU A 148 -13.83 -5.56 14.96
C GLU A 148 -13.96 -6.87 15.78
N TYR A 149 -12.83 -7.52 16.05
CA TYR A 149 -12.78 -8.85 16.70
C TYR A 149 -12.36 -8.82 18.16
N ASP A 150 -11.77 -7.70 18.62
CA ASP A 150 -11.23 -7.56 19.97
C ASP A 150 -11.49 -6.15 20.53
N ARG A 151 -12.62 -5.98 21.21
CA ARG A 151 -13.05 -4.70 21.78
C ARG A 151 -12.12 -4.13 22.86
N TYR A 152 -11.21 -4.93 23.42
CA TYR A 152 -10.16 -4.43 24.31
C TYR A 152 -9.07 -3.65 23.57
N LYS A 153 -8.98 -3.81 22.26
CA LYS A 153 -8.10 -3.04 21.40
C LYS A 153 -8.85 -1.86 20.81
N TYR A 154 -8.63 -0.70 21.36
CA TYR A 154 -9.26 0.54 20.89
C TYR A 154 -8.25 1.66 20.72
N LYS A 155 -8.66 2.70 20.04
CA LYS A 155 -7.86 3.91 19.83
C LYS A 155 -8.74 5.14 19.79
N THR A 156 -8.34 6.15 20.58
CA THR A 156 -8.98 7.46 20.60
C THR A 156 -8.15 8.46 19.80
N PHE A 157 -8.84 9.26 19.01
CA PHE A 157 -8.28 10.34 18.21
C PHE A 157 -8.86 11.66 18.69
N THR A 158 -7.98 12.58 19.10
CA THR A 158 -8.34 13.88 19.63
C THR A 158 -8.24 14.97 18.56
N PRO A 159 -9.07 16.02 18.60
CA PRO A 159 -9.04 17.14 17.68
C PRO A 159 -7.64 17.74 17.53
N GLY A 160 -7.25 18.11 16.30
CA GLY A 160 -5.95 18.69 16.00
C GLY A 160 -4.76 17.70 16.01
N ARG A 161 -4.99 16.43 16.39
CA ARG A 161 -3.96 15.39 16.38
C ARG A 161 -4.11 14.38 15.24
N TYR A 162 -5.10 14.58 14.38
CA TYR A 162 -5.35 13.73 13.22
C TYR A 162 -5.93 14.50 12.03
N THR A 163 -5.80 13.94 10.86
CA THR A 163 -6.57 14.28 9.66
C THR A 163 -7.26 13.02 9.14
N ALA A 164 -8.56 13.13 8.85
CA ALA A 164 -9.33 12.06 8.21
C ALA A 164 -9.41 12.29 6.70
N ILE A 165 -8.98 11.30 5.93
CA ILE A 165 -8.95 11.34 4.48
C ILE A 165 -10.01 10.37 3.94
N PRO A 166 -11.08 10.85 3.28
CA PRO A 166 -12.05 9.95 2.66
C PRO A 166 -11.39 9.20 1.50
N LEU A 167 -11.53 7.86 1.49
CA LEU A 167 -10.92 7.02 0.46
C LEU A 167 -11.80 6.88 -0.79
N GLN A 168 -13.12 7.00 -0.65
CA GLN A 168 -14.04 7.01 -1.80
C GLN A 168 -14.08 8.41 -2.41
N ILE A 169 -13.71 8.49 -3.68
CA ILE A 169 -13.80 9.70 -4.49
C ILE A 169 -14.78 9.47 -5.66
N PRO A 170 -15.57 10.48 -6.05
CA PRO A 170 -16.40 10.37 -7.24
C PRO A 170 -15.53 10.10 -8.48
N ALA A 171 -15.86 9.07 -9.23
CA ALA A 171 -15.17 8.76 -10.49
C ALA A 171 -15.97 9.21 -11.71
N ILE A 172 -17.29 8.97 -11.66
CA ILE A 172 -18.24 9.36 -12.71
C ILE A 172 -19.45 9.99 -12.03
N VAL A 173 -19.87 11.16 -12.49
CA VAL A 173 -21.08 11.88 -12.04
C VAL A 173 -21.89 12.26 -13.26
N ASN A 174 -23.18 11.92 -13.27
CA ASN A 174 -24.09 12.16 -14.40
C ASN A 174 -23.56 11.70 -15.77
N GLY A 175 -22.87 10.56 -15.80
CA GLY A 175 -22.27 9.99 -17.01
C GLY A 175 -20.91 10.57 -17.40
N GLU A 176 -20.45 11.61 -16.73
CA GLU A 176 -19.17 12.27 -17.00
C GLU A 176 -18.09 11.84 -16.01
N ARG A 177 -16.88 11.65 -16.51
CA ARG A 177 -15.72 11.32 -15.68
C ARG A 177 -15.24 12.57 -14.94
N VAL A 178 -15.31 12.53 -13.60
CA VAL A 178 -14.84 13.60 -12.72
C VAL A 178 -13.55 13.26 -11.98
N ALA A 179 -13.13 11.98 -11.97
CA ALA A 179 -11.89 11.56 -11.32
C ALA A 179 -10.66 12.24 -11.95
N PRO A 180 -9.70 12.73 -11.13
CA PRO A 180 -8.49 13.35 -11.63
C PRO A 180 -7.69 12.40 -12.55
N GLN A 181 -7.33 12.89 -13.73
CA GLN A 181 -6.40 12.16 -14.57
C GLN A 181 -4.97 12.50 -14.15
N ARG A 182 -4.23 11.47 -13.73
CA ARG A 182 -2.81 11.60 -13.39
C ARG A 182 -1.95 10.98 -14.47
N ASN A 183 -0.93 11.69 -14.93
CA ASN A 183 0.13 11.11 -15.74
C ASN A 183 1.03 10.17 -14.92
N LEU A 184 1.98 9.50 -15.56
CA LEU A 184 2.82 8.50 -14.90
C LEU A 184 3.65 9.09 -13.74
N ASP A 185 4.22 10.27 -13.91
CA ASP A 185 5.05 10.90 -12.88
C ASP A 185 4.22 11.35 -11.67
N GLN A 186 3.01 11.86 -11.91
CA GLN A 186 2.06 12.16 -10.85
C GLN A 186 1.62 10.91 -10.08
N LYS A 187 1.43 9.77 -10.78
CA LYS A 187 1.12 8.48 -10.12
C LYS A 187 2.30 8.00 -9.27
N ARG A 188 3.52 8.08 -9.80
CA ARG A 188 4.75 7.72 -9.06
C ARG A 188 4.94 8.59 -7.82
N LYS A 189 4.76 9.91 -7.97
CA LYS A 189 4.84 10.83 -6.84
C LYS A 189 3.79 10.50 -5.79
N TYR A 190 2.53 10.35 -6.19
CA TYR A 190 1.44 9.99 -5.28
C TYR A 190 1.73 8.68 -4.52
N TYR A 191 2.21 7.65 -5.22
CA TYR A 191 2.61 6.39 -4.58
C TYR A 191 3.72 6.59 -3.55
N LYS A 192 4.79 7.29 -3.91
CA LYS A 192 5.93 7.53 -3.01
C LYS A 192 5.51 8.33 -1.78
N ASP A 193 4.78 9.43 -1.98
CA ASP A 193 4.30 10.28 -0.90
C ASP A 193 3.39 9.49 0.06
N THR A 194 2.44 8.72 -0.49
CA THR A 194 1.53 7.87 0.30
C THR A 194 2.27 6.80 1.08
N LEU A 195 3.25 6.14 0.47
CA LEU A 195 4.01 5.06 1.10
C LEU A 195 4.81 5.56 2.32
N MET A 196 5.28 6.80 2.29
CA MET A 196 6.04 7.37 3.41
C MET A 196 5.24 7.56 4.69
N HIS A 197 3.91 7.62 4.60
CA HIS A 197 3.02 7.70 5.76
C HIS A 197 2.78 6.34 6.44
N PHE A 198 3.12 5.22 5.81
CA PHE A 198 3.12 3.92 6.48
C PHE A 198 4.40 3.74 7.29
N SER A 199 4.28 3.13 8.47
CA SER A 199 5.43 2.88 9.33
C SER A 199 6.45 1.93 8.65
N PRO A 200 7.74 1.99 9.00
CA PRO A 200 8.73 1.04 8.49
C PRO A 200 8.35 -0.43 8.72
N SER A 201 7.64 -0.72 9.82
CA SER A 201 7.19 -2.08 10.15
C SER A 201 6.07 -2.57 9.22
N GLU A 202 5.18 -1.69 8.77
CA GLU A 202 4.12 -2.01 7.80
C GLU A 202 4.67 -2.15 6.37
N ARG A 203 5.79 -1.48 6.07
CA ARG A 203 6.44 -1.52 4.75
C ARG A 203 7.43 -2.67 4.58
N ARG A 204 7.66 -3.49 5.62
CA ARG A 204 8.58 -4.62 5.51
C ARG A 204 8.12 -5.61 4.46
N LEU A 205 9.07 -6.12 3.69
CA LEU A 205 8.83 -7.13 2.67
C LEU A 205 8.44 -8.48 3.29
N ILE A 206 9.08 -8.84 4.43
CA ILE A 206 8.85 -10.10 5.13
C ILE A 206 8.19 -9.81 6.47
N ASN A 207 7.10 -10.50 6.76
CA ASN A 207 6.33 -10.39 7.99
C ASN A 207 6.01 -8.92 8.36
N PRO A 208 5.30 -8.17 7.48
CA PRO A 208 4.92 -6.81 7.77
C PRO A 208 3.98 -6.74 8.98
N HIS A 209 4.02 -5.63 9.69
CA HIS A 209 3.00 -5.37 10.70
C HIS A 209 1.63 -5.19 10.04
N TYR A 210 0.60 -5.77 10.63
CA TYR A 210 -0.76 -5.67 10.11
C TYR A 210 -1.29 -4.22 10.23
N TYR A 211 -1.74 -3.66 9.11
CA TYR A 211 -2.41 -2.37 9.08
C TYR A 211 -3.88 -2.54 9.47
N LYS A 212 -4.36 -1.73 10.42
CA LYS A 212 -5.71 -1.87 10.97
C LYS A 212 -6.77 -1.30 10.03
N VAL A 213 -7.88 -2.03 9.94
CA VAL A 213 -9.12 -1.58 9.31
C VAL A 213 -10.24 -1.89 10.30
N ASP A 214 -10.84 -0.84 10.83
CA ASP A 214 -11.90 -0.93 11.84
C ASP A 214 -13.24 -0.48 11.23
N ILE A 215 -14.36 -0.82 11.87
CA ILE A 215 -15.70 -0.45 11.44
C ILE A 215 -16.43 0.30 12.56
N SER A 216 -17.42 1.15 12.20
CA SER A 216 -18.27 1.80 13.19
C SER A 216 -19.18 0.79 13.91
N ASP A 217 -19.59 1.12 15.14
CA ASP A 217 -20.52 0.29 15.90
C ASP A 217 -21.86 0.12 15.20
N ASP A 218 -22.37 1.19 14.55
CA ASP A 218 -23.58 1.15 13.74
C ASP A 218 -23.47 0.20 12.56
N LEU A 219 -22.30 0.15 11.91
CA LEU A 219 -22.04 -0.78 10.82
C LEU A 219 -21.90 -2.22 11.34
N ALA A 220 -21.21 -2.41 12.44
CA ALA A 220 -21.07 -3.71 13.10
C ALA A 220 -22.42 -4.29 13.50
N ALA A 221 -23.31 -3.48 14.07
CA ALA A 221 -24.68 -3.89 14.44
C ALA A 221 -25.54 -4.32 13.26
N LYS A 222 -25.31 -3.75 12.04
CA LYS A 222 -26.03 -4.15 10.84
C LYS A 222 -25.44 -5.41 10.15
N LYS A 223 -24.24 -5.80 10.53
CA LYS A 223 -23.55 -6.99 9.99
C LYS A 223 -23.97 -8.27 10.70
N LEU A 224 -24.43 -8.17 11.96
CA LEU A 224 -24.94 -9.27 12.78
C LEU A 224 -26.40 -9.61 12.44
#